data_5570b72569efe3746e6267f95c51107b
#
_entry.id   5570b72569efe3746e6267f95c51107b
#
_cell.length_a   1.000
_cell.length_b   1.000
_cell.length_c   1.000
_cell.angle_alpha   90.00
_cell.angle_beta   90.00
_cell.angle_gamma   90.00
#
_symmetry.space_group_name_H-M   'P 1'
#
loop_
_entity.id
_entity.type
_entity.pdbx_description
1 polymer ?
#
loop_
_entity_poly.entity_id
_entity_poly.type
_entity_poly.pdbx_seq_one_letter_code
_entity_poly.pdbx_strand_id
1 'polypeptide(L)'
;ANRLEEIQQRGYIEVATEPYFAPNEFIDSSKSGDEQYVGSDIEMAKYIADKLGVELKIVPLEFAAVLSSVTEGKYDLAISALAYTPERAEAMNLSNGYYFDDEEDGYGLLVREEDVDKYPDAASLADAVIVIQSGSLQESMVTKQVPAYKELKRVSATTDGFLMVQEGKADVAATAMGTARLYAEANPGVAVANNFRFAVDKETGGTRIGIPKGEKELTDKINEIVDELVESGQYKAWYDEYEEYAKSLGIE
;
A
#
# COMPACT_ATOMS: atom_id res chain seq x y z
N ALA A 1 18.45 27.20 -0.65
CA ALA A 1 18.83 25.79 -0.51
C ALA A 1 17.61 24.91 -0.79
N ASN A 2 17.80 23.78 -1.48
CA ASN A 2 16.74 22.80 -1.66
C ASN A 2 16.56 21.94 -0.39
N ARG A 3 15.52 21.14 -0.34
CA ARG A 3 15.20 20.32 0.85
C ARG A 3 16.32 19.36 1.23
N LEU A 4 16.96 18.72 0.25
CA LEU A 4 18.08 17.81 0.51
C LEU A 4 19.24 18.54 1.20
N GLU A 5 19.60 19.71 0.70
CA GLU A 5 20.64 20.53 1.30
C GLU A 5 20.25 20.98 2.72
N GLU A 6 19.00 21.36 2.92
CA GLU A 6 18.48 21.75 4.25
C GLU A 6 18.60 20.61 5.25
N ILE A 7 18.22 19.39 4.84
CA ILE A 7 18.34 18.18 5.66
C ILE A 7 19.80 17.97 6.06
N GLN A 8 20.71 18.05 5.10
CA GLN A 8 22.13 17.85 5.35
C GLN A 8 22.72 18.92 6.25
N GLN A 9 22.31 20.17 6.07
CA GLN A 9 22.80 21.31 6.89
C GLN A 9 22.29 21.24 8.32
N ARG A 10 21.03 20.89 8.54
CA ARG A 10 20.49 20.80 9.91
C ARG A 10 20.84 19.49 10.60
N GLY A 11 21.27 18.45 9.87
CA GLY A 11 21.78 17.20 10.44
C GLY A 11 20.73 16.18 10.83
N TYR A 12 19.46 16.34 10.42
CA TYR A 12 18.42 15.36 10.68
C TYR A 12 17.37 15.36 9.57
N ILE A 13 16.66 14.22 9.44
CA ILE A 13 15.53 14.07 8.54
C ILE A 13 14.29 13.68 9.34
N GLU A 14 13.18 14.33 9.04
CA GLU A 14 11.89 14.07 9.70
C GLU A 14 11.02 13.21 8.81
N VAL A 15 10.61 12.06 9.33
CA VAL A 15 9.80 11.08 8.60
C VAL A 15 8.47 10.89 9.32
N ALA A 16 7.39 11.30 8.65
CA ALA A 16 6.03 11.11 9.15
C ALA A 16 5.55 9.69 8.83
N THR A 17 4.91 9.06 9.80
CA THR A 17 4.39 7.71 9.67
C THR A 17 3.20 7.49 10.61
N GLU A 18 2.26 6.61 10.22
CA GLU A 18 1.21 6.12 11.11
C GLU A 18 1.64 4.76 11.63
N PRO A 19 2.09 4.63 12.89
CA PRO A 19 2.73 3.40 13.38
C PRO A 19 1.74 2.33 13.85
N TYR A 20 0.69 2.08 13.09
CA TYR A 20 -0.34 1.09 13.41
C TYR A 20 -0.63 0.17 12.23
N PHE A 21 0.39 -0.10 11.40
CA PHE A 21 0.24 -0.92 10.20
C PHE A 21 1.40 -1.91 10.07
N ALA A 22 1.26 -3.06 10.75
CA ALA A 22 2.25 -4.13 10.68
C ALA A 22 2.19 -4.84 9.32
N PRO A 23 3.30 -5.29 8.77
CA PRO A 23 4.66 -5.25 9.32
C PRO A 23 5.47 -4.02 8.92
N ASN A 24 4.85 -3.06 8.25
CA ASN A 24 5.54 -1.86 7.75
C ASN A 24 5.99 -0.94 8.87
N GLU A 25 5.05 -0.53 9.72
CA GLU A 25 5.30 0.32 10.88
C GLU A 25 4.32 -0.03 12.01
N PHE A 26 4.85 -0.31 13.17
CA PHE A 26 4.03 -0.63 14.33
C PHE A 26 4.78 -0.35 15.63
N ILE A 27 4.07 -0.45 16.74
CA ILE A 27 4.64 -0.16 18.07
C ILE A 27 4.97 -1.47 18.76
N ASP A 28 6.23 -1.59 19.18
CA ASP A 28 6.69 -2.63 20.10
C ASP A 28 6.59 -2.06 21.50
N SER A 29 5.57 -2.48 22.24
CA SER A 29 5.28 -1.96 23.59
C SER A 29 6.33 -2.34 24.64
N SER A 30 7.25 -3.26 24.32
CA SER A 30 8.35 -3.60 25.20
C SER A 30 9.47 -2.57 25.17
N LYS A 31 9.42 -1.63 24.22
CA LYS A 31 10.41 -0.58 24.01
C LYS A 31 9.81 0.80 24.30
N SER A 32 10.65 1.81 24.42
CA SER A 32 10.21 3.17 24.74
C SER A 32 10.91 4.20 23.83
N GLY A 33 10.38 5.43 23.82
CA GLY A 33 10.89 6.48 22.95
C GLY A 33 10.78 6.09 21.48
N ASP A 34 11.69 6.59 20.66
CA ASP A 34 11.67 6.28 19.21
C ASP A 34 11.98 4.81 18.91
N GLU A 35 12.61 4.10 19.85
CA GLU A 35 12.90 2.67 19.68
C GLU A 35 11.63 1.81 19.66
N GLN A 36 10.50 2.32 20.16
CA GLN A 36 9.23 1.62 20.13
C GLN A 36 8.67 1.45 18.70
N TYR A 37 9.06 2.34 17.78
CA TYR A 37 8.61 2.27 16.39
C TYR A 37 9.50 1.29 15.63
N VAL A 38 8.89 0.24 15.12
CA VAL A 38 9.56 -0.86 14.43
C VAL A 38 8.82 -1.21 13.15
N GLY A 39 9.47 -1.95 12.27
CA GLY A 39 8.87 -2.41 11.03
C GLY A 39 9.78 -2.19 9.83
N SER A 40 9.36 -2.75 8.68
CA SER A 40 10.14 -2.65 7.46
C SER A 40 10.32 -1.22 6.97
N ASP A 41 9.28 -0.40 7.08
CA ASP A 41 9.36 1.03 6.71
C ASP A 41 10.25 1.81 7.68
N ILE A 42 10.25 1.44 8.95
CA ILE A 42 11.13 2.06 9.95
C ILE A 42 12.59 1.71 9.66
N GLU A 43 12.89 0.47 9.32
CA GLU A 43 14.25 0.08 8.91
C GLU A 43 14.69 0.85 7.66
N MET A 44 13.79 1.03 6.70
CA MET A 44 14.08 1.82 5.50
C MET A 44 14.35 3.28 5.87
N ALA A 45 13.57 3.87 6.77
CA ALA A 45 13.80 5.25 7.24
C ALA A 45 15.19 5.39 7.88
N LYS A 46 15.59 4.43 8.72
CA LYS A 46 16.92 4.40 9.32
C LYS A 46 18.01 4.30 8.28
N TYR A 47 17.83 3.45 7.29
CA TYR A 47 18.78 3.27 6.19
C TYR A 47 18.93 4.56 5.37
N ILE A 48 17.82 5.24 5.08
CA ILE A 48 17.85 6.53 4.36
C ILE A 48 18.63 7.57 5.16
N ALA A 49 18.33 7.73 6.43
CA ALA A 49 19.04 8.68 7.29
C ALA A 49 20.55 8.40 7.33
N ASP A 50 20.91 7.14 7.45
CA ASP A 50 22.30 6.71 7.46
C ASP A 50 23.02 7.03 6.14
N LYS A 51 22.38 6.76 5.00
CA LYS A 51 22.92 7.08 3.68
C LYS A 51 23.08 8.58 3.45
N LEU A 52 22.22 9.40 4.06
CA LEU A 52 22.32 10.86 3.99
C LEU A 52 23.29 11.43 5.03
N GLY A 53 23.78 10.61 5.96
CA GLY A 53 24.68 11.02 7.02
C GLY A 53 24.01 11.90 8.08
N VAL A 54 22.71 11.70 8.32
CA VAL A 54 21.93 12.51 9.26
C VAL A 54 21.20 11.63 10.27
N GLU A 55 20.70 12.25 11.33
CA GLU A 55 19.87 11.57 12.32
C GLU A 55 18.44 11.41 11.82
N LEU A 56 17.76 10.36 12.26
CA LEU A 56 16.34 10.11 11.95
C LEU A 56 15.48 10.65 13.09
N LYS A 57 14.46 11.43 12.72
CA LYS A 57 13.38 11.82 13.62
C LYS A 57 12.09 11.26 13.09
N ILE A 58 11.49 10.33 13.84
CA ILE A 58 10.21 9.74 13.51
C ILE A 58 9.11 10.64 14.06
N VAL A 59 8.14 10.98 13.21
CA VAL A 59 6.99 11.80 13.57
C VAL A 59 5.74 10.95 13.46
N PRO A 60 5.25 10.40 14.58
CA PRO A 60 4.05 9.55 14.56
C PRO A 60 2.80 10.43 14.43
N LEU A 61 1.95 10.10 13.47
CA LEU A 61 0.73 10.86 13.16
C LEU A 61 -0.37 9.89 12.71
N GLU A 62 -1.61 10.37 12.70
CA GLU A 62 -2.70 9.68 12.02
C GLU A 62 -2.48 9.75 10.51
N PHE A 63 -3.02 8.81 9.75
CA PHE A 63 -2.71 8.66 8.33
C PHE A 63 -3.03 9.92 7.51
N ALA A 64 -4.19 10.53 7.72
CA ALA A 64 -4.55 11.77 7.02
C ALA A 64 -3.55 12.90 7.29
N ALA A 65 -3.06 12.98 8.53
CA ALA A 65 -2.04 13.97 8.91
C ALA A 65 -0.67 13.65 8.30
N VAL A 66 -0.33 12.37 8.13
CA VAL A 66 0.88 11.98 7.40
C VAL A 66 0.84 12.54 5.98
N LEU A 67 -0.25 12.32 5.27
CA LEU A 67 -0.39 12.81 3.89
C LEU A 67 -0.36 14.33 3.82
N SER A 68 -1.14 15.01 4.65
CA SER A 68 -1.21 16.48 4.62
C SER A 68 0.12 17.13 5.02
N SER A 69 0.84 16.55 5.98
CA SER A 69 2.11 17.10 6.44
C SER A 69 3.15 17.15 5.34
N VAL A 70 3.21 16.14 4.49
CA VAL A 70 4.15 16.10 3.36
C VAL A 70 3.66 16.96 2.21
N THR A 71 2.36 16.94 1.91
CA THR A 71 1.76 17.81 0.90
C THR A 71 2.05 19.29 1.21
N GLU A 72 1.98 19.68 2.47
CA GLU A 72 2.24 21.03 2.93
C GLU A 72 3.74 21.35 3.12
N GLY A 73 4.60 20.35 2.98
CA GLY A 73 6.04 20.52 3.17
C GLY A 73 6.47 20.66 4.62
N LYS A 74 5.64 20.26 5.58
CA LYS A 74 5.93 20.38 6.99
C LYS A 74 7.03 19.42 7.44
N TYR A 75 7.02 18.19 6.94
CA TYR A 75 8.06 17.19 7.21
C TYR A 75 8.70 16.76 5.90
N ASP A 76 9.80 16.04 5.98
CA ASP A 76 10.63 15.76 4.81
C ASP A 76 10.11 14.60 3.97
N LEU A 77 9.66 13.54 4.63
CA LEU A 77 9.18 12.32 3.97
C LEU A 77 7.95 11.77 4.68
N ALA A 78 7.10 11.11 3.90
CA ALA A 78 6.06 10.22 4.43
C ALA A 78 6.46 8.79 4.08
N ILE A 79 6.74 7.97 5.09
CA ILE A 79 6.99 6.54 4.93
C ILE A 79 5.95 5.82 5.77
N SER A 80 4.84 5.40 5.13
CA SER A 80 3.68 4.87 5.83
C SER A 80 2.87 3.93 4.93
N ALA A 81 3.56 3.02 4.26
CA ALA A 81 2.96 2.04 3.37
C ALA A 81 2.05 2.68 2.30
N LEU A 82 2.48 3.80 1.72
CA LEU A 82 1.65 4.54 0.77
C LEU A 82 1.54 3.85 -0.57
N ALA A 83 0.32 3.56 -0.98
CA ALA A 83 0.06 3.14 -2.36
C ALA A 83 0.10 4.34 -3.30
N TYR A 84 0.48 4.11 -4.55
CA TYR A 84 0.31 5.11 -5.59
C TYR A 84 -1.19 5.37 -5.83
N THR A 85 -1.55 6.63 -5.90
CA THR A 85 -2.84 7.05 -6.47
C THR A 85 -2.59 8.30 -7.32
N PRO A 86 -3.39 8.52 -8.37
CA PRO A 86 -3.25 9.75 -9.18
C PRO A 86 -3.36 11.02 -8.33
N GLU A 87 -4.24 11.02 -7.33
CA GLU A 87 -4.40 12.17 -6.43
C GLU A 87 -3.13 12.44 -5.63
N ARG A 88 -2.50 11.38 -5.10
CA ARG A 88 -1.24 11.52 -4.37
C ARG A 88 -0.12 11.99 -5.29
N ALA A 89 -0.06 11.47 -6.51
CA ALA A 89 0.96 11.87 -7.48
C ALA A 89 0.84 13.34 -7.89
N GLU A 90 -0.35 13.92 -7.85
CA GLU A 90 -0.55 15.35 -8.08
C GLU A 90 -0.16 16.20 -6.87
N ALA A 91 -0.42 15.68 -5.66
CA ALA A 91 -0.22 16.43 -4.41
C ALA A 91 1.22 16.40 -3.90
N MET A 92 1.97 15.39 -4.24
CA MET A 92 3.35 15.18 -3.77
C MET A 92 4.17 14.45 -4.82
N ASN A 93 5.51 14.45 -4.65
CA ASN A 93 6.35 13.56 -5.42
C ASN A 93 6.29 12.18 -4.76
N LEU A 94 6.05 11.15 -5.55
CA LEU A 94 6.11 9.76 -5.07
C LEU A 94 7.41 9.13 -5.56
N SER A 95 8.08 8.42 -4.66
CA SER A 95 9.29 7.68 -5.03
C SER A 95 8.96 6.53 -5.98
N ASN A 96 9.98 5.89 -6.51
CA ASN A 96 9.83 4.58 -7.15
C ASN A 96 9.24 3.59 -6.14
N GLY A 97 8.56 2.55 -6.64
CA GLY A 97 8.01 1.51 -5.78
C GLY A 97 9.10 0.72 -5.07
N TYR A 98 8.90 0.45 -3.79
CA TYR A 98 9.88 -0.31 -3.00
C TYR A 98 9.36 -1.67 -2.51
N TYR A 99 8.08 -1.88 -2.54
CA TYR A 99 7.46 -3.16 -2.25
C TYR A 99 6.30 -3.37 -3.20
N PHE A 100 6.32 -4.50 -3.90
CA PHE A 100 5.25 -4.90 -4.80
C PHE A 100 4.64 -6.15 -4.23
N ASP A 101 3.31 -6.16 -4.08
CA ASP A 101 2.61 -7.37 -3.71
C ASP A 101 2.97 -8.42 -4.74
N ASP A 102 3.39 -9.59 -4.28
CA ASP A 102 3.67 -10.67 -5.19
C ASP A 102 2.37 -11.17 -5.82
N GLU A 103 2.48 -12.12 -6.74
CA GLU A 103 1.31 -12.63 -7.48
C GLU A 103 0.24 -13.24 -6.57
N GLU A 104 0.61 -13.63 -5.34
CA GLU A 104 -0.34 -14.22 -4.38
C GLU A 104 -1.18 -13.16 -3.67
N ASP A 105 -0.62 -11.97 -3.47
CA ASP A 105 -1.26 -10.90 -2.68
C ASP A 105 -1.79 -9.73 -3.53
N GLY A 106 -1.78 -9.84 -4.87
CA GLY A 106 -2.26 -8.80 -5.77
C GLY A 106 -3.76 -8.54 -5.65
N TYR A 107 -4.35 -8.04 -6.72
CA TYR A 107 -5.77 -7.70 -6.81
C TYR A 107 -6.50 -8.73 -7.66
N GLY A 108 -7.68 -9.11 -7.23
CA GLY A 108 -8.50 -10.10 -7.89
C GLY A 108 -9.97 -9.93 -7.57
N LEU A 109 -10.72 -11.04 -7.54
CA LEU A 109 -12.15 -11.04 -7.36
C LEU A 109 -12.57 -11.94 -6.20
N LEU A 110 -13.49 -11.43 -5.35
CA LEU A 110 -14.28 -12.27 -4.47
C LEU A 110 -15.54 -12.66 -5.22
N VAL A 111 -15.88 -13.93 -5.24
CA VAL A 111 -17.04 -14.50 -5.92
C VAL A 111 -17.77 -15.48 -5.01
N ARG A 112 -18.96 -15.91 -5.37
CA ARG A 112 -19.59 -17.05 -4.70
C ARG A 112 -18.81 -18.33 -5.05
N GLU A 113 -18.82 -19.30 -4.15
CA GLU A 113 -18.03 -20.55 -4.29
C GLU A 113 -18.29 -21.25 -5.61
N GLU A 114 -19.55 -21.31 -6.06
CA GLU A 114 -19.91 -21.95 -7.32
C GLU A 114 -19.35 -21.24 -8.56
N ASP A 115 -18.89 -19.99 -8.40
CA ASP A 115 -18.41 -19.16 -9.51
C ASP A 115 -16.88 -19.02 -9.54
N VAL A 116 -16.13 -19.80 -8.74
CA VAL A 116 -14.68 -19.67 -8.63
C VAL A 116 -13.92 -19.83 -9.95
N ASP A 117 -14.49 -20.54 -10.91
CA ASP A 117 -13.88 -20.78 -12.22
C ASP A 117 -14.60 -20.06 -13.37
N LYS A 118 -15.60 -19.24 -13.04
CA LYS A 118 -16.44 -18.58 -14.04
C LYS A 118 -15.76 -17.41 -14.75
N TYR A 119 -14.80 -16.78 -14.10
CA TYR A 119 -14.18 -15.54 -14.58
C TYR A 119 -12.66 -15.70 -14.74
N PRO A 120 -12.20 -16.39 -15.80
CA PRO A 120 -10.77 -16.64 -16.01
C PRO A 120 -9.99 -15.41 -16.50
N ASP A 121 -10.68 -14.42 -17.06
CA ASP A 121 -10.06 -13.20 -17.60
C ASP A 121 -11.00 -12.00 -17.53
N ALA A 122 -10.51 -10.82 -17.88
CA ALA A 122 -11.29 -9.58 -17.81
C ALA A 122 -12.47 -9.59 -18.80
N ALA A 123 -12.32 -10.23 -19.96
CA ALA A 123 -13.39 -10.31 -20.95
C ALA A 123 -14.59 -11.12 -20.44
N SER A 124 -14.37 -12.09 -19.57
CA SER A 124 -15.43 -12.93 -19.00
C SER A 124 -16.39 -12.17 -18.07
N LEU A 125 -16.05 -10.93 -17.70
CA LEU A 125 -16.87 -10.08 -16.84
C LEU A 125 -17.94 -9.28 -17.59
N ALA A 126 -18.11 -9.49 -18.91
CA ALA A 126 -18.99 -8.67 -19.75
C ALA A 126 -20.44 -8.57 -19.24
N ASP A 127 -20.96 -9.62 -18.65
CA ASP A 127 -22.35 -9.67 -18.13
C ASP A 127 -22.42 -9.58 -16.60
N ALA A 128 -21.29 -9.28 -15.95
CA ALA A 128 -21.20 -9.28 -14.50
C ALA A 128 -21.60 -7.94 -13.89
N VAL A 129 -22.24 -8.01 -12.73
CA VAL A 129 -22.38 -6.87 -11.82
C VAL A 129 -21.18 -6.87 -10.90
N ILE A 130 -20.34 -5.84 -11.04
CA ILE A 130 -19.09 -5.69 -10.27
C ILE A 130 -19.32 -4.67 -9.18
N VAL A 131 -18.87 -4.98 -7.95
CA VAL A 131 -18.89 -4.02 -6.84
C VAL A 131 -17.45 -3.69 -6.42
N ILE A 132 -17.20 -2.42 -6.14
CA ILE A 132 -15.89 -1.91 -5.71
C ILE A 132 -16.06 -0.88 -4.60
N GLN A 133 -15.00 -0.67 -3.84
CA GLN A 133 -14.92 0.45 -2.92
C GLN A 133 -14.67 1.74 -3.72
N SER A 134 -15.48 2.74 -3.47
CA SER A 134 -15.37 4.04 -4.16
C SER A 134 -14.02 4.71 -3.89
N GLY A 135 -13.36 5.20 -4.95
CA GLY A 135 -12.07 5.88 -4.85
C GLY A 135 -10.88 4.97 -4.63
N SER A 136 -11.06 3.65 -4.72
CA SER A 136 -10.00 2.68 -4.49
C SER A 136 -9.15 2.42 -5.73
N LEU A 137 -8.00 1.79 -5.53
CA LEU A 137 -7.15 1.33 -6.62
C LEU A 137 -7.87 0.30 -7.49
N GLN A 138 -8.64 -0.60 -6.88
CA GLN A 138 -9.40 -1.61 -7.63
C GLN A 138 -10.49 -1.00 -8.50
N GLU A 139 -11.06 0.14 -8.13
CA GLU A 139 -11.97 0.88 -9.03
C GLU A 139 -11.24 1.29 -10.31
N SER A 140 -10.05 1.84 -10.18
CA SER A 140 -9.21 2.20 -11.33
C SER A 140 -8.84 0.98 -12.18
N MET A 141 -8.51 -0.13 -11.54
CA MET A 141 -8.20 -1.37 -12.25
C MET A 141 -9.37 -1.89 -13.07
N VAL A 142 -10.58 -1.88 -12.50
CA VAL A 142 -11.78 -2.29 -13.23
C VAL A 142 -12.03 -1.38 -14.42
N THR A 143 -12.01 -0.07 -14.22
CA THR A 143 -12.31 0.88 -15.30
C THR A 143 -11.28 0.86 -16.42
N LYS A 144 -10.04 0.51 -16.13
CA LYS A 144 -8.96 0.45 -17.13
C LYS A 144 -8.81 -0.92 -17.77
N GLN A 145 -9.05 -2.00 -17.03
CA GLN A 145 -8.71 -3.36 -17.49
C GLN A 145 -9.91 -4.20 -17.89
N VAL A 146 -11.12 -3.90 -17.44
CA VAL A 146 -12.32 -4.65 -17.79
C VAL A 146 -13.02 -3.98 -18.97
N PRO A 147 -13.05 -4.61 -20.14
CA PRO A 147 -13.57 -3.96 -21.35
C PRO A 147 -15.08 -3.72 -21.32
N ALA A 148 -15.84 -4.58 -20.62
CA ALA A 148 -17.29 -4.45 -20.50
C ALA A 148 -17.77 -5.15 -19.24
N TYR A 149 -18.82 -4.60 -18.64
CA TYR A 149 -19.52 -5.19 -17.50
C TYR A 149 -21.00 -4.76 -17.58
N LYS A 150 -21.87 -5.48 -16.87
CA LYS A 150 -23.28 -5.13 -16.83
C LYS A 150 -23.53 -3.86 -16.01
N GLU A 151 -22.91 -3.78 -14.83
CA GLU A 151 -23.05 -2.67 -13.91
C GLU A 151 -21.82 -2.58 -13.02
N LEU A 152 -21.41 -1.36 -12.65
CA LEU A 152 -20.36 -1.12 -11.66
C LEU A 152 -21.01 -0.44 -10.46
N LYS A 153 -21.10 -1.15 -9.34
CA LYS A 153 -21.65 -0.64 -8.08
C LYS A 153 -20.51 -0.17 -7.19
N ARG A 154 -20.71 0.97 -6.55
CA ARG A 154 -19.73 1.58 -5.66
C ARG A 154 -20.24 1.58 -4.23
N VAL A 155 -19.39 1.16 -3.30
CA VAL A 155 -19.67 1.13 -1.86
C VAL A 155 -18.61 1.90 -1.11
N SER A 156 -18.93 2.35 0.12
CA SER A 156 -17.96 3.06 0.97
C SER A 156 -16.98 2.10 1.64
N ALA A 157 -17.48 0.97 2.12
CA ALA A 157 -16.67 -0.04 2.80
C ALA A 157 -16.58 -1.30 1.96
N THR A 158 -15.38 -1.87 1.88
CA THR A 158 -15.12 -3.10 1.11
C THR A 158 -16.01 -4.25 1.56
N THR A 159 -16.21 -4.41 2.86
CA THR A 159 -17.05 -5.47 3.43
C THR A 159 -18.50 -5.39 2.99
N ASP A 160 -19.03 -4.19 2.76
CA ASP A 160 -20.38 -4.02 2.23
C ASP A 160 -20.49 -4.63 0.81
N GLY A 161 -19.46 -4.46 0.01
CA GLY A 161 -19.38 -5.07 -1.32
C GLY A 161 -19.32 -6.59 -1.26
N PHE A 162 -18.56 -7.14 -0.32
CA PHE A 162 -18.46 -8.58 -0.11
C PHE A 162 -19.83 -9.18 0.28
N LEU A 163 -20.53 -8.47 1.16
CA LEU A 163 -21.88 -8.89 1.57
C LEU A 163 -22.84 -8.89 0.37
N MET A 164 -22.73 -7.92 -0.54
CA MET A 164 -23.53 -7.89 -1.76
C MET A 164 -23.29 -9.12 -2.65
N VAL A 165 -22.04 -9.57 -2.77
CA VAL A 165 -21.71 -10.80 -3.51
C VAL A 165 -22.34 -12.01 -2.80
N GLN A 166 -22.21 -12.08 -1.50
CA GLN A 166 -22.76 -13.16 -0.68
C GLN A 166 -24.28 -13.26 -0.81
N GLU A 167 -24.97 -12.12 -0.87
CA GLU A 167 -26.43 -12.03 -0.98
C GLU A 167 -26.95 -12.11 -2.43
N GLY A 168 -26.07 -12.20 -3.41
CA GLY A 168 -26.45 -12.26 -4.82
C GLY A 168 -26.85 -10.92 -5.44
N LYS A 169 -26.55 -9.81 -4.78
CA LYS A 169 -26.81 -8.45 -5.28
C LYS A 169 -25.72 -7.94 -6.23
N ALA A 170 -24.58 -8.58 -6.20
CA ALA A 170 -23.49 -8.39 -7.16
C ALA A 170 -22.92 -9.77 -7.49
N ASP A 171 -22.25 -9.87 -8.64
CA ASP A 171 -21.64 -11.12 -9.06
C ASP A 171 -20.21 -11.27 -8.54
N VAL A 172 -19.46 -10.20 -8.57
CA VAL A 172 -18.06 -10.17 -8.14
C VAL A 172 -17.75 -8.90 -7.38
N ALA A 173 -16.79 -8.97 -6.44
CA ALA A 173 -16.18 -7.80 -5.81
C ALA A 173 -14.71 -7.76 -6.21
N ALA A 174 -14.28 -6.67 -6.83
CA ALA A 174 -12.86 -6.45 -7.12
C ALA A 174 -12.18 -5.89 -5.88
N THR A 175 -11.09 -6.52 -5.47
CA THR A 175 -10.44 -6.19 -4.20
C THR A 175 -9.03 -6.75 -4.12
N ALA A 176 -8.30 -6.31 -3.11
CA ALA A 176 -7.03 -6.95 -2.73
C ALA A 176 -7.29 -8.40 -2.32
N MET A 177 -6.45 -9.30 -2.78
CA MET A 177 -6.66 -10.74 -2.58
C MET A 177 -6.53 -11.16 -1.13
N GLY A 178 -5.61 -10.56 -0.38
CA GLY A 178 -5.47 -10.84 1.04
C GLY A 178 -6.74 -10.52 1.81
N THR A 179 -7.37 -9.39 1.51
CA THR A 179 -8.64 -8.99 2.12
C THR A 179 -9.75 -9.96 1.75
N ALA A 180 -9.80 -10.38 0.49
CA ALA A 180 -10.79 -11.35 0.03
C ALA A 180 -10.64 -12.72 0.71
N ARG A 181 -9.39 -13.19 0.86
CA ARG A 181 -9.11 -14.47 1.55
C ARG A 181 -9.56 -14.44 3.01
N LEU A 182 -9.24 -13.36 3.73
CA LEU A 182 -9.65 -13.21 5.13
C LEU A 182 -11.17 -13.23 5.27
N TYR A 183 -11.87 -12.51 4.41
CA TYR A 183 -13.32 -12.51 4.42
C TYR A 183 -13.90 -13.90 4.12
N ALA A 184 -13.36 -14.58 3.11
CA ALA A 184 -13.82 -15.92 2.72
C ALA A 184 -13.57 -16.96 3.82
N GLU A 185 -12.48 -16.85 4.56
CA GLU A 185 -12.20 -17.74 5.71
C GLU A 185 -13.26 -17.61 6.81
N ALA A 186 -13.75 -16.39 7.03
CA ALA A 186 -14.73 -16.09 8.06
C ALA A 186 -16.18 -16.24 7.60
N ASN A 187 -16.43 -16.28 6.29
CA ASN A 187 -17.78 -16.24 5.71
C ASN A 187 -17.97 -17.34 4.68
N PRO A 188 -18.62 -18.45 5.03
CA PRO A 188 -18.90 -19.54 4.08
C PRO A 188 -19.73 -19.06 2.88
N GLY A 189 -19.50 -19.67 1.73
CA GLY A 189 -20.27 -19.42 0.52
C GLY A 189 -19.61 -18.46 -0.47
N VAL A 190 -18.49 -17.84 -0.09
CA VAL A 190 -17.69 -17.00 -0.98
C VAL A 190 -16.24 -17.47 -1.00
N ALA A 191 -15.54 -17.15 -2.07
CA ALA A 191 -14.15 -17.55 -2.28
C ALA A 191 -13.45 -16.56 -3.21
N VAL A 192 -12.13 -16.61 -3.25
CA VAL A 192 -11.34 -15.87 -4.22
C VAL A 192 -11.42 -16.60 -5.57
N ALA A 193 -11.72 -15.87 -6.63
CA ALA A 193 -11.79 -16.46 -7.98
C ALA A 193 -10.44 -17.06 -8.39
N ASN A 194 -10.50 -18.29 -8.94
CA ASN A 194 -9.30 -18.97 -9.42
C ASN A 194 -8.83 -18.32 -10.73
N ASN A 195 -7.50 -18.26 -10.91
CA ASN A 195 -6.86 -17.83 -12.16
C ASN A 195 -7.13 -16.39 -12.61
N PHE A 196 -7.91 -15.60 -11.84
CA PHE A 196 -8.12 -14.19 -12.16
C PHE A 196 -7.11 -13.32 -11.39
N ARG A 197 -6.46 -12.43 -12.11
CA ARG A 197 -5.59 -11.39 -11.54
C ARG A 197 -5.71 -10.13 -12.37
N PHE A 198 -5.85 -8.99 -11.71
CA PHE A 198 -5.63 -7.72 -12.37
C PHE A 198 -4.15 -7.55 -12.65
N ALA A 199 -3.82 -6.98 -13.80
CA ALA A 199 -2.44 -6.65 -14.11
C ALA A 199 -1.96 -5.51 -13.21
N VAL A 200 -0.74 -5.63 -12.69
CA VAL A 200 -0.10 -4.58 -11.88
C VAL A 200 0.85 -3.81 -12.77
N ASP A 201 0.61 -2.50 -12.89
CA ASP A 201 1.50 -1.61 -13.61
C ASP A 201 2.64 -1.19 -12.68
N LYS A 202 3.88 -1.51 -13.04
CA LYS A 202 5.06 -1.16 -12.24
C LYS A 202 5.27 0.34 -12.11
N GLU A 203 4.77 1.13 -13.05
CA GLU A 203 4.87 2.59 -12.99
C GLU A 203 3.88 3.18 -11.98
N THR A 204 2.74 2.55 -11.79
CA THR A 204 1.68 3.00 -10.87
C THR A 204 1.42 2.03 -9.73
N GLY A 205 2.05 0.85 -9.75
CA GLY A 205 1.93 -0.13 -8.67
C GLY A 205 2.97 0.07 -7.58
N GLY A 206 2.85 -0.72 -6.53
CA GLY A 206 3.82 -0.75 -5.44
C GLY A 206 3.63 0.33 -4.40
N THR A 207 4.34 0.12 -3.28
CA THR A 207 4.37 1.04 -2.15
C THR A 207 5.41 2.13 -2.41
N ARG A 208 5.13 3.36 -2.01
CA ARG A 208 5.94 4.53 -2.33
C ARG A 208 6.25 5.36 -1.10
N ILE A 209 7.36 6.10 -1.17
CA ILE A 209 7.66 7.16 -0.20
C ILE A 209 7.05 8.46 -0.74
N GLY A 210 6.35 9.20 0.13
CA GLY A 210 5.85 10.53 -0.18
C GLY A 210 6.90 11.59 0.11
N ILE A 211 7.07 12.54 -0.82
CA ILE A 211 8.08 13.60 -0.78
C ILE A 211 7.37 14.90 -1.13
N PRO A 212 7.69 16.03 -0.49
CA PRO A 212 7.06 17.29 -0.85
C PRO A 212 7.19 17.61 -2.33
N LYS A 213 6.12 18.15 -2.90
CA LYS A 213 6.04 18.47 -4.34
C LYS A 213 7.17 19.41 -4.75
N GLY A 214 7.77 19.13 -5.90
CA GLY A 214 8.82 19.99 -6.47
C GLY A 214 10.22 19.76 -5.92
N GLU A 215 10.39 18.86 -4.95
CA GLU A 215 11.68 18.54 -4.37
C GLU A 215 12.42 17.49 -5.22
N LYS A 216 12.91 17.92 -6.38
CA LYS A 216 13.53 17.03 -7.36
C LYS A 216 14.80 16.35 -6.82
N GLU A 217 15.68 17.11 -6.20
CA GLU A 217 16.97 16.61 -5.72
C GLU A 217 16.77 15.57 -4.62
N LEU A 218 15.84 15.83 -3.70
CA LEU A 218 15.50 14.87 -2.65
C LEU A 218 14.86 13.62 -3.27
N THR A 219 13.93 13.79 -4.22
CA THR A 219 13.28 12.66 -4.89
C THR A 219 14.29 11.78 -5.62
N ASP A 220 15.22 12.38 -6.35
CA ASP A 220 16.27 11.64 -7.09
C ASP A 220 17.14 10.83 -6.11
N LYS A 221 17.51 11.43 -4.98
CA LYS A 221 18.33 10.75 -3.98
C LYS A 221 17.56 9.61 -3.30
N ILE A 222 16.31 9.84 -2.96
CA ILE A 222 15.45 8.79 -2.39
C ILE A 222 15.28 7.63 -3.38
N ASN A 223 15.05 7.92 -4.65
CA ASN A 223 14.90 6.89 -5.67
C ASN A 223 16.18 6.03 -5.83
N GLU A 224 17.35 6.66 -5.76
CA GLU A 224 18.63 5.96 -5.79
C GLU A 224 18.72 4.96 -4.62
N ILE A 225 18.36 5.39 -3.42
CA ILE A 225 18.38 4.55 -2.21
C ILE A 225 17.33 3.43 -2.29
N VAL A 226 16.11 3.78 -2.71
CA VAL A 226 15.01 2.81 -2.87
C VAL A 226 15.39 1.73 -3.87
N ASP A 227 15.92 2.11 -5.03
CA ASP A 227 16.31 1.14 -6.07
C ASP A 227 17.39 0.19 -5.55
N GLU A 228 18.36 0.69 -4.79
CA GLU A 228 19.39 -0.13 -4.15
C GLU A 228 18.77 -1.16 -3.19
N LEU A 229 17.79 -0.73 -2.37
CA LEU A 229 17.11 -1.62 -1.42
C LEU A 229 16.28 -2.69 -2.11
N VAL A 230 15.64 -2.34 -3.23
CA VAL A 230 14.84 -3.29 -4.01
C VAL A 230 15.74 -4.30 -4.73
N GLU A 231 16.76 -3.81 -5.43
CA GLU A 231 17.68 -4.64 -6.20
C GLU A 231 18.47 -5.62 -5.34
N SER A 232 18.86 -5.21 -4.14
CA SER A 232 19.58 -6.08 -3.20
C SER A 232 18.66 -7.07 -2.48
N GLY A 233 17.33 -6.89 -2.55
CA GLY A 233 16.37 -7.69 -1.79
C GLY A 233 16.30 -7.32 -0.31
N GLN A 234 16.97 -6.24 0.11
CA GLN A 234 17.04 -5.86 1.53
C GLN A 234 15.67 -5.45 2.08
N TYR A 235 14.89 -4.66 1.34
CA TYR A 235 13.57 -4.27 1.84
C TYR A 235 12.67 -5.49 2.05
N LYS A 236 12.63 -6.41 1.09
CA LYS A 236 11.84 -7.63 1.20
C LYS A 236 12.28 -8.48 2.41
N ALA A 237 13.58 -8.55 2.68
CA ALA A 237 14.11 -9.26 3.84
C ALA A 237 13.62 -8.63 5.14
N TRP A 238 13.62 -7.31 5.25
CA TRP A 238 13.04 -6.62 6.42
C TRP A 238 11.55 -6.88 6.54
N TYR A 239 10.82 -6.82 5.43
CA TYR A 239 9.38 -7.06 5.44
C TYR A 239 9.06 -8.44 6.01
N ASP A 240 9.73 -9.47 5.53
CA ASP A 240 9.52 -10.85 5.98
C ASP A 240 9.90 -11.01 7.45
N GLU A 241 11.00 -10.42 7.89
CA GLU A 241 11.46 -10.45 9.28
C GLU A 241 10.43 -9.80 10.21
N TYR A 242 9.94 -8.62 9.86
CA TYR A 242 8.96 -7.91 10.70
C TYR A 242 7.58 -8.51 10.65
N GLU A 243 7.22 -9.19 9.58
CA GLU A 243 5.99 -9.97 9.53
C GLU A 243 6.01 -11.06 10.60
N GLU A 244 7.11 -11.81 10.71
CA GLU A 244 7.29 -12.82 11.76
C GLU A 244 7.36 -12.19 13.15
N TYR A 245 8.05 -11.06 13.29
CA TYR A 245 8.17 -10.38 14.57
C TYR A 245 6.80 -9.88 15.06
N ALA A 246 6.00 -9.28 14.20
CA ALA A 246 4.65 -8.83 14.53
C ALA A 246 3.78 -9.99 15.02
N LYS A 247 3.83 -11.11 14.32
CA LYS A 247 3.12 -12.33 14.74
C LYS A 247 3.56 -12.79 16.13
N SER A 248 4.85 -12.76 16.42
CA SER A 248 5.39 -13.14 17.74
C SER A 248 4.89 -12.26 18.87
N LEU A 249 4.53 -11.01 18.57
CA LEU A 249 3.96 -10.06 19.52
C LEU A 249 2.43 -10.10 19.57
N GLY A 250 1.79 -10.94 18.76
CA GLY A 250 0.34 -11.00 18.65
C GLY A 250 -0.27 -9.84 17.86
N ILE A 251 0.52 -9.19 17.03
CA ILE A 251 0.09 -8.09 16.17
C ILE A 251 -0.09 -8.62 14.75
N GLU A 252 -1.26 -8.39 14.16
CA GLU A 252 -1.55 -8.79 12.78
C GLU A 252 -1.86 -7.59 11.89
#